data_25b78b1d5980bd0453049137506c9a1e
#
_entry.id   25b78b1d5980bd0453049137506c9a1e
#
_cell.length_a   1.000
_cell.length_b   1.000
_cell.length_c   1.000
_cell.angle_alpha   90.00
_cell.angle_beta   90.00
_cell.angle_gamma   90.00
#
_symmetry.space_group_name_H-M   'P 1'
#
loop_
_entity.id
_entity.type
_entity.pdbx_description
1 polymer ?
#
loop_
_entity_poly.entity_id
_entity_poly.type
_entity_poly.pdbx_seq_one_letter_code
_entity_poly.pdbx_strand_id
1 'polypeptide(L)'
;MPDTGMMPMTREELNARGIDVPDFVYVIGDAYVDHPSFGAAIISRVLEAKGFSVAIVSQPDWRSDQDFTRFGRPRLGFLVTSGNIDSMVAHYTAAKRKRSEDAYSPGGKAGKRSDRAVLVYCQKIRQLYGDIPLIIGGLEASLRRFAHYDYWDDRVRPSILEESGADLLLFGMGEHSILEVARGLRDGIPVGELTEIRGSCYMTAPEHTPFGAAECPSYAQVCESKKAYAKACRIQYDQQDEVYGKRVIQRHGSRMLVQNPPALSLTTEELDWVYSLPYTRTYHPSYEAQGGVPGIAEVQFSITHNRGCFGFCNFCSIALHQGRRITVRSEESVIREAERIVQMPNFKGYIHDVGGPTANFRHPSCEKQLTAGLCKGKKCLAPTPCKGLHADHREYLHMLRRLRKIKGVKRVFIRSGIRYDYLMADPDDTFLRELIRYHVSGQLKVAPEHCAAAVLDKMGKPHIEAYLAFQKKFYEITKGMGKEQYLVPYLMSSHPGSTLQAAVELAVFLKQQHIHPEQVQDFYPTPGTLSTCMFYTELDPYTMEPVYVPKTPEEKAMQRALLQYFQPRNKVLVLAALKKAGRRDLIGTGPDCLVAPEEPARRIPAADRTRSRKDGQKWRKGKGTDRRGKR
;
A
#
# COMPACT_ATOMS: atom_id res chain seq x y z
N MET A 1 -29.75 14.03 15.84
CA MET A 1 -28.36 14.42 16.15
C MET A 1 -28.03 15.65 15.33
N PRO A 2 -27.17 16.56 15.77
CA PRO A 2 -26.75 17.67 14.91
C PRO A 2 -26.09 17.10 13.66
N ASP A 3 -26.26 17.79 12.52
CA ASP A 3 -25.56 17.41 11.28
C ASP A 3 -24.04 17.43 11.53
N THR A 4 -23.41 16.27 11.45
CA THR A 4 -21.96 16.13 11.65
C THR A 4 -21.17 16.70 10.48
N GLY A 5 -21.84 17.09 9.40
CA GLY A 5 -21.21 17.44 8.13
C GLY A 5 -20.57 16.26 7.39
N MET A 6 -20.73 15.03 7.91
CA MET A 6 -20.19 13.78 7.32
C MET A 6 -21.26 13.02 6.54
N MET A 7 -20.86 12.05 5.72
CA MET A 7 -21.82 11.11 5.11
C MET A 7 -22.60 10.38 6.20
N PRO A 8 -23.92 10.14 6.01
CA PRO A 8 -24.76 9.46 6.97
C PRO A 8 -24.34 7.98 7.12
N MET A 9 -24.21 7.54 8.37
CA MET A 9 -23.93 6.16 8.75
C MET A 9 -25.12 5.50 9.45
N THR A 10 -26.13 6.27 9.84
CA THR A 10 -27.36 5.77 10.45
C THR A 10 -28.59 6.24 9.67
N ARG A 11 -29.72 5.57 9.91
CA ARG A 11 -31.01 5.97 9.31
C ARG A 11 -31.45 7.35 9.78
N GLU A 12 -31.20 7.69 11.05
CA GLU A 12 -31.54 8.99 11.66
C GLU A 12 -30.75 10.11 10.97
N GLU A 13 -29.47 9.92 10.71
CA GLU A 13 -28.62 10.90 10.00
C GLU A 13 -29.06 11.07 8.55
N LEU A 14 -29.47 9.99 7.87
CA LEU A 14 -30.01 10.05 6.52
C LEU A 14 -31.32 10.83 6.47
N ASN A 15 -32.24 10.52 7.39
CA ASN A 15 -33.54 11.20 7.51
C ASN A 15 -33.36 12.69 7.87
N ALA A 16 -32.41 13.05 8.72
CA ALA A 16 -32.09 14.44 9.07
C ALA A 16 -31.67 15.28 7.84
N ARG A 17 -31.18 14.63 6.78
CA ARG A 17 -30.86 15.27 5.49
C ARG A 17 -32.04 15.28 4.51
N GLY A 18 -33.23 14.82 4.93
CA GLY A 18 -34.42 14.72 4.09
C GLY A 18 -34.33 13.61 3.03
N ILE A 19 -33.47 12.60 3.23
CA ILE A 19 -33.26 11.50 2.29
C ILE A 19 -33.92 10.25 2.87
N ASP A 20 -34.96 9.78 2.19
CA ASP A 20 -35.64 8.53 2.55
C ASP A 20 -34.90 7.31 1.98
N VAL A 21 -34.57 7.32 0.69
CA VAL A 21 -33.81 6.27 0.02
C VAL A 21 -32.55 6.86 -0.61
N PRO A 22 -31.34 6.41 -0.24
CA PRO A 22 -30.12 6.93 -0.85
C PRO A 22 -29.97 6.43 -2.30
N ASP A 23 -29.23 7.19 -3.13
CA ASP A 23 -28.84 6.74 -4.44
C ASP A 23 -27.89 5.55 -4.35
N PHE A 24 -26.89 5.68 -3.51
CA PHE A 24 -25.89 4.63 -3.26
C PHE A 24 -25.77 4.30 -1.78
N VAL A 25 -25.62 3.01 -1.50
CA VAL A 25 -25.10 2.51 -0.22
C VAL A 25 -23.64 2.08 -0.45
N TYR A 26 -22.71 2.72 0.24
CA TYR A 26 -21.28 2.44 0.11
C TYR A 26 -20.79 1.59 1.28
N VAL A 27 -20.49 0.33 1.03
CA VAL A 27 -19.98 -0.64 2.00
C VAL A 27 -18.45 -0.60 2.00
N ILE A 28 -17.87 -0.28 3.16
CA ILE A 28 -16.42 -0.09 3.29
C ILE A 28 -15.84 -0.98 4.41
N GLY A 29 -14.64 -1.51 4.18
CA GLY A 29 -13.95 -2.35 5.16
C GLY A 29 -13.22 -1.59 6.26
N ASP A 30 -13.02 -0.27 6.11
CA ASP A 30 -12.46 0.62 7.13
C ASP A 30 -13.55 1.25 8.00
N ALA A 31 -13.19 1.74 9.18
CA ALA A 31 -13.96 2.77 9.88
C ALA A 31 -14.04 4.03 9.01
N TYR A 32 -15.21 4.69 8.98
CA TYR A 32 -15.37 5.88 8.15
C TYR A 32 -14.62 7.08 8.71
N VAL A 33 -13.67 7.55 7.91
CA VAL A 33 -12.88 8.77 8.15
C VAL A 33 -13.09 9.70 6.98
N ASP A 34 -13.65 10.88 7.22
CA ASP A 34 -13.94 11.88 6.20
C ASP A 34 -12.71 12.78 5.96
N HIS A 35 -11.72 12.22 5.27
CA HIS A 35 -10.44 12.87 4.99
C HIS A 35 -9.99 12.59 3.55
N PRO A 36 -9.39 13.56 2.83
CA PRO A 36 -8.98 13.38 1.43
C PRO A 36 -7.81 12.40 1.20
N SER A 37 -7.33 11.72 2.24
CA SER A 37 -6.43 10.56 2.14
C SER A 37 -7.18 9.22 2.15
N PHE A 38 -8.51 9.22 2.26
CA PHE A 38 -9.35 8.03 2.29
C PHE A 38 -10.21 7.96 1.03
N GLY A 39 -10.05 6.88 0.27
CA GLY A 39 -10.77 6.70 -1.00
C GLY A 39 -12.29 6.75 -0.84
N ALA A 40 -12.83 6.18 0.24
CA ALA A 40 -14.26 6.21 0.52
C ALA A 40 -14.78 7.64 0.72
N ALA A 41 -14.04 8.49 1.44
CA ALA A 41 -14.40 9.89 1.61
C ALA A 41 -14.36 10.66 0.28
N ILE A 42 -13.31 10.46 -0.52
CA ILE A 42 -13.18 11.10 -1.84
C ILE A 42 -14.38 10.75 -2.72
N ILE A 43 -14.66 9.47 -2.91
CA ILE A 43 -15.73 9.00 -3.80
C ILE A 43 -17.10 9.48 -3.30
N SER A 44 -17.37 9.39 -1.99
CA SER A 44 -18.63 9.87 -1.42
C SER A 44 -18.82 11.38 -1.62
N ARG A 45 -17.78 12.18 -1.35
CA ARG A 45 -17.83 13.63 -1.52
C ARG A 45 -17.96 14.06 -2.98
N VAL A 46 -17.29 13.36 -3.89
CA VAL A 46 -17.41 13.58 -5.35
C VAL A 46 -18.85 13.31 -5.81
N LEU A 47 -19.46 12.21 -5.38
CA LEU A 47 -20.85 11.88 -5.68
C LEU A 47 -21.83 12.92 -5.08
N GLU A 48 -21.67 13.25 -3.80
CA GLU A 48 -22.50 14.25 -3.11
C GLU A 48 -22.45 15.61 -3.82
N ALA A 49 -21.25 16.08 -4.18
CA ALA A 49 -21.04 17.35 -4.88
C ALA A 49 -21.66 17.38 -6.30
N LYS A 50 -22.01 16.22 -6.87
CA LYS A 50 -22.71 16.07 -8.14
C LYS A 50 -24.17 15.67 -7.99
N GLY A 51 -24.73 15.81 -6.78
CA GLY A 51 -26.15 15.66 -6.47
C GLY A 51 -26.61 14.21 -6.30
N PHE A 52 -25.69 13.29 -5.99
CA PHE A 52 -26.04 11.93 -5.61
C PHE A 52 -25.98 11.74 -4.10
N SER A 53 -26.99 11.12 -3.53
CA SER A 53 -27.04 10.81 -2.11
C SER A 53 -26.30 9.50 -1.81
N VAL A 54 -25.43 9.53 -0.79
CA VAL A 54 -24.61 8.37 -0.39
C VAL A 54 -24.78 8.11 1.10
N ALA A 55 -25.05 6.86 1.47
CA ALA A 55 -25.02 6.37 2.84
C ALA A 55 -23.87 5.38 3.03
N ILE A 56 -23.16 5.44 4.17
CA ILE A 56 -21.99 4.62 4.46
C ILE A 56 -22.35 3.46 5.39
N VAL A 57 -22.01 2.24 4.98
CA VAL A 57 -21.96 1.05 5.83
C VAL A 57 -20.50 0.69 6.06
N SER A 58 -20.01 1.05 7.24
CA SER A 58 -18.60 0.91 7.60
C SER A 58 -18.39 -0.32 8.46
N GLN A 59 -17.44 -1.17 8.08
CA GLN A 59 -17.08 -2.40 8.78
C GLN A 59 -18.29 -3.23 9.22
N PRO A 60 -19.20 -3.62 8.27
CA PRO A 60 -20.41 -4.37 8.62
C PRO A 60 -20.07 -5.71 9.28
N ASP A 61 -20.91 -6.14 10.20
CA ASP A 61 -20.86 -7.54 10.66
C ASP A 61 -21.39 -8.46 9.56
N TRP A 62 -20.46 -9.04 8.81
CA TRP A 62 -20.80 -9.94 7.69
C TRP A 62 -21.48 -11.25 8.08
N ARG A 63 -21.54 -11.56 9.37
CA ARG A 63 -22.26 -12.73 9.90
C ARG A 63 -23.75 -12.47 10.08
N SER A 64 -24.13 -11.18 10.06
CA SER A 64 -25.50 -10.69 10.22
C SER A 64 -25.96 -9.94 8.97
N ASP A 65 -27.28 -9.86 8.78
CA ASP A 65 -27.89 -9.07 7.69
C ASP A 65 -28.15 -7.63 8.09
N GLN A 66 -28.12 -7.34 9.39
CA GLN A 66 -28.60 -6.09 9.98
C GLN A 66 -27.89 -4.84 9.42
N ASP A 67 -26.56 -4.91 9.30
CA ASP A 67 -25.80 -3.77 8.79
C ASP A 67 -26.05 -3.53 7.31
N PHE A 68 -26.18 -4.60 6.53
CA PHE A 68 -26.40 -4.51 5.08
C PHE A 68 -27.82 -4.06 4.74
N THR A 69 -28.80 -4.27 5.62
CA THR A 69 -30.21 -3.88 5.42
C THR A 69 -30.57 -2.55 6.06
N ARG A 70 -29.66 -1.93 6.80
CA ARG A 70 -29.89 -0.69 7.56
C ARG A 70 -30.53 0.43 6.74
N PHE A 71 -30.11 0.62 5.51
CA PHE A 71 -30.61 1.67 4.61
C PHE A 71 -31.66 1.16 3.61
N GLY A 72 -31.98 -0.13 3.62
CA GLY A 72 -32.82 -0.76 2.60
C GLY A 72 -32.15 -0.81 1.23
N ARG A 73 -32.98 -0.98 0.19
CA ARG A 73 -32.55 -1.05 -1.22
C ARG A 73 -32.24 0.36 -1.72
N PRO A 74 -30.99 0.67 -2.14
CA PRO A 74 -30.66 1.98 -2.73
C PRO A 74 -31.29 2.14 -4.12
N ARG A 75 -31.43 3.38 -4.58
CA ARG A 75 -32.03 3.69 -5.89
C ARG A 75 -31.16 3.23 -7.05
N LEU A 76 -29.84 3.46 -6.98
CA LEU A 76 -28.92 3.20 -8.10
C LEU A 76 -28.03 1.99 -7.87
N GLY A 77 -27.63 1.67 -6.63
CA GLY A 77 -26.83 0.48 -6.39
C GLY A 77 -25.94 0.53 -5.15
N PHE A 78 -25.18 -0.54 -4.98
CA PHE A 78 -24.16 -0.65 -3.94
C PHE A 78 -22.77 -0.38 -4.50
N LEU A 79 -21.96 0.36 -3.72
CA LEU A 79 -20.53 0.51 -3.92
C LEU A 79 -19.80 -0.31 -2.85
N VAL A 80 -18.73 -1.03 -3.20
CA VAL A 80 -18.01 -1.89 -2.25
C VAL A 80 -16.50 -1.72 -2.38
N THR A 81 -15.83 -1.54 -1.23
CA THR A 81 -14.36 -1.52 -1.13
C THR A 81 -13.87 -2.16 0.16
N SER A 82 -12.65 -2.69 0.14
CA SER A 82 -11.98 -3.15 1.37
C SER A 82 -11.51 -2.00 2.29
N GLY A 83 -11.54 -0.77 1.81
CA GLY A 83 -10.98 0.41 2.48
C GLY A 83 -9.64 0.86 1.88
N ASN A 84 -8.85 1.59 2.66
CA ASN A 84 -7.56 2.17 2.23
C ASN A 84 -6.46 1.12 1.99
N ILE A 85 -6.61 -0.06 2.56
CA ILE A 85 -5.66 -1.16 2.46
C ILE A 85 -6.38 -2.44 2.03
N ASP A 86 -5.64 -3.31 1.37
CA ASP A 86 -6.09 -4.67 1.07
C ASP A 86 -6.40 -5.42 2.38
N SER A 87 -7.55 -6.13 2.44
CA SER A 87 -8.01 -6.79 3.67
C SER A 87 -7.04 -7.85 4.17
N MET A 88 -6.43 -8.62 3.26
CA MET A 88 -5.47 -9.65 3.63
C MET A 88 -4.15 -9.04 4.13
N VAL A 89 -3.70 -7.92 3.53
CA VAL A 89 -2.53 -7.16 3.99
C VAL A 89 -2.80 -6.50 5.35
N ALA A 90 -4.02 -6.04 5.59
CA ALA A 90 -4.43 -5.51 6.90
C ALA A 90 -4.36 -6.58 8.00
N HIS A 91 -4.74 -7.81 7.67
CA HIS A 91 -4.88 -8.89 8.67
C HIS A 91 -3.60 -9.68 8.92
N TYR A 92 -2.73 -9.82 7.91
CA TYR A 92 -1.61 -10.74 7.99
C TYR A 92 -0.28 -10.06 7.68
N THR A 93 0.79 -10.54 8.32
CA THR A 93 2.17 -10.20 7.99
C THR A 93 2.64 -11.01 6.78
N ALA A 94 3.81 -10.66 6.21
CA ALA A 94 4.44 -11.45 5.14
C ALA A 94 4.74 -12.91 5.55
N ALA A 95 4.87 -13.19 6.84
CA ALA A 95 5.00 -14.55 7.38
C ALA A 95 3.64 -15.22 7.67
N LYS A 96 2.54 -14.71 7.09
CA LYS A 96 1.16 -15.19 7.27
C LYS A 96 0.68 -15.22 8.75
N ARG A 97 1.31 -14.45 9.63
CA ARG A 97 0.87 -14.31 11.03
C ARG A 97 -0.20 -13.25 11.14
N LYS A 98 -1.27 -13.54 11.87
CA LYS A 98 -2.35 -12.59 12.11
C LYS A 98 -1.84 -11.37 12.88
N ARG A 99 -2.25 -10.16 12.45
CA ARG A 99 -1.97 -8.91 13.16
C ARG A 99 -2.91 -8.75 14.34
N SER A 100 -2.42 -8.17 15.42
CA SER A 100 -3.21 -7.86 16.63
C SER A 100 -3.93 -6.51 16.53
N GLU A 101 -3.49 -5.64 15.64
CA GLU A 101 -3.97 -4.27 15.49
C GLU A 101 -4.38 -3.97 14.05
N ASP A 102 -5.37 -3.10 13.89
CA ASP A 102 -5.80 -2.50 12.63
C ASP A 102 -6.02 -1.00 12.84
N ALA A 103 -5.09 -0.18 12.36
CA ALA A 103 -5.15 1.28 12.51
C ALA A 103 -6.39 1.92 11.87
N TYR A 104 -7.05 1.23 10.94
CA TYR A 104 -8.26 1.67 10.26
C TYR A 104 -9.55 1.16 10.91
N SER A 105 -9.46 0.59 12.10
CA SER A 105 -10.60 0.13 12.89
C SER A 105 -10.75 0.93 14.17
N PRO A 106 -11.98 1.05 14.73
CA PRO A 106 -12.20 1.77 15.97
C PRO A 106 -11.38 1.19 17.12
N GLY A 107 -10.68 2.07 17.84
CA GLY A 107 -9.75 1.71 18.91
C GLY A 107 -8.54 0.90 18.46
N GLY A 108 -8.25 0.85 17.16
CA GLY A 108 -7.14 0.04 16.61
C GLY A 108 -7.37 -1.48 16.68
N LYS A 109 -8.58 -1.94 16.95
CA LYS A 109 -8.90 -3.35 17.20
C LYS A 109 -9.01 -4.13 15.89
N ALA A 110 -8.13 -5.14 15.70
CA ALA A 110 -8.21 -6.06 14.58
C ALA A 110 -9.46 -6.97 14.65
N GLY A 111 -9.89 -7.50 13.48
CA GLY A 111 -10.94 -8.50 13.37
C GLY A 111 -12.34 -7.97 13.09
N LYS A 112 -12.52 -6.66 12.90
CA LYS A 112 -13.78 -6.07 12.45
C LYS A 112 -13.99 -6.12 10.93
N ARG A 113 -12.95 -6.22 10.16
CA ARG A 113 -12.96 -6.44 8.72
C ARG A 113 -12.97 -7.94 8.45
N SER A 114 -13.64 -8.41 7.39
CA SER A 114 -13.53 -9.81 6.94
C SER A 114 -12.25 -10.02 6.13
N ASP A 115 -11.75 -11.23 6.07
CA ASP A 115 -10.78 -11.64 5.07
C ASP A 115 -11.42 -11.53 3.69
N ARG A 116 -10.68 -11.05 2.69
CA ARG A 116 -11.19 -10.81 1.31
C ARG A 116 -12.51 -10.02 1.35
N ALA A 117 -12.47 -8.88 2.02
CA ALA A 117 -13.65 -8.10 2.38
C ALA A 117 -14.57 -7.80 1.19
N VAL A 118 -14.00 -7.46 0.02
CA VAL A 118 -14.81 -7.18 -1.18
C VAL A 118 -15.66 -8.40 -1.58
N LEU A 119 -15.08 -9.61 -1.58
CA LEU A 119 -15.82 -10.84 -1.91
C LEU A 119 -16.97 -11.09 -0.93
N VAL A 120 -16.66 -11.06 0.36
CA VAL A 120 -17.63 -11.37 1.43
C VAL A 120 -18.79 -10.37 1.42
N TYR A 121 -18.50 -9.09 1.25
CA TYR A 121 -19.53 -8.06 1.23
C TYR A 121 -20.41 -8.16 -0.04
N CYS A 122 -19.82 -8.41 -1.19
CA CYS A 122 -20.58 -8.59 -2.44
C CYS A 122 -21.50 -9.81 -2.37
N GLN A 123 -21.00 -10.96 -1.89
CA GLN A 123 -21.81 -12.17 -1.70
C GLN A 123 -23.00 -11.93 -0.77
N LYS A 124 -22.77 -11.20 0.35
CA LYS A 124 -23.87 -10.84 1.28
C LYS A 124 -24.90 -9.92 0.60
N ILE A 125 -24.47 -8.92 -0.17
CA ILE A 125 -25.36 -8.02 -0.90
C ILE A 125 -26.17 -8.80 -1.95
N ARG A 126 -25.55 -9.68 -2.73
CA ARG A 126 -26.23 -10.53 -3.70
C ARG A 126 -27.27 -11.44 -3.06
N GLN A 127 -26.94 -12.03 -1.92
CA GLN A 127 -27.87 -12.86 -1.14
C GLN A 127 -29.12 -12.08 -0.71
N LEU A 128 -28.96 -10.81 -0.30
CA LEU A 128 -30.04 -9.99 0.26
C LEU A 128 -30.87 -9.26 -0.81
N TYR A 129 -30.24 -8.82 -1.91
CA TYR A 129 -30.84 -7.89 -2.87
C TYR A 129 -30.90 -8.38 -4.31
N GLY A 130 -30.34 -9.57 -4.61
CA GLY A 130 -30.39 -10.14 -5.99
C GLY A 130 -29.66 -9.25 -7.01
N ASP A 131 -30.37 -8.90 -8.07
CA ASP A 131 -29.81 -8.21 -9.26
C ASP A 131 -29.69 -6.69 -9.12
N ILE A 132 -29.43 -6.18 -7.92
CA ILE A 132 -29.15 -4.76 -7.76
C ILE A 132 -27.77 -4.41 -8.37
N PRO A 133 -27.60 -3.22 -9.01
CA PRO A 133 -26.27 -2.81 -9.47
C PRO A 133 -25.24 -2.84 -8.35
N LEU A 134 -24.15 -3.56 -8.57
CA LEU A 134 -23.09 -3.79 -7.61
C LEU A 134 -21.72 -3.44 -8.21
N ILE A 135 -21.15 -2.36 -7.76
CA ILE A 135 -19.91 -1.80 -8.26
C ILE A 135 -18.81 -1.96 -7.21
N ILE A 136 -17.70 -2.57 -7.58
CA ILE A 136 -16.55 -2.74 -6.70
C ILE A 136 -15.39 -1.83 -7.12
N GLY A 137 -14.58 -1.42 -6.14
CA GLY A 137 -13.43 -0.55 -6.40
C GLY A 137 -12.42 -0.53 -5.26
N GLY A 138 -11.51 0.44 -5.32
CA GLY A 138 -10.42 0.57 -4.35
C GLY A 138 -9.24 -0.36 -4.63
N LEU A 139 -8.30 -0.40 -3.68
CA LEU A 139 -7.01 -1.07 -3.87
C LEU A 139 -7.17 -2.59 -4.06
N GLU A 140 -7.93 -3.26 -3.21
CA GLU A 140 -8.13 -4.72 -3.26
C GLU A 140 -8.71 -5.17 -4.59
N ALA A 141 -9.76 -4.51 -5.07
CA ALA A 141 -10.39 -4.81 -6.36
C ALA A 141 -9.44 -4.50 -7.53
N SER A 142 -8.78 -3.35 -7.52
CA SER A 142 -7.85 -2.94 -8.58
C SER A 142 -6.71 -3.95 -8.79
N LEU A 143 -6.16 -4.50 -7.71
CA LEU A 143 -5.03 -5.42 -7.77
C LEU A 143 -5.44 -6.86 -8.18
N ARG A 144 -6.72 -7.21 -8.03
CA ARG A 144 -7.27 -8.55 -8.32
C ARG A 144 -8.22 -8.58 -9.52
N ARG A 145 -8.17 -7.56 -10.37
CA ARG A 145 -9.07 -7.43 -11.52
C ARG A 145 -8.90 -8.50 -12.61
N PHE A 146 -7.71 -9.10 -12.69
CA PHE A 146 -7.43 -10.28 -13.53
C PHE A 146 -7.28 -11.55 -12.70
N ALA A 147 -7.08 -12.68 -13.36
CA ALA A 147 -6.56 -13.87 -12.69
C ALA A 147 -5.24 -13.53 -12.00
N HIS A 148 -5.14 -13.84 -10.71
CA HIS A 148 -4.04 -13.38 -9.88
C HIS A 148 -3.56 -14.47 -8.92
N TYR A 149 -2.26 -14.48 -8.62
CA TYR A 149 -1.71 -15.32 -7.58
C TYR A 149 -2.13 -14.81 -6.20
N ASP A 150 -2.81 -15.65 -5.43
CA ASP A 150 -3.16 -15.42 -4.03
C ASP A 150 -2.09 -16.04 -3.13
N TYR A 151 -1.36 -15.17 -2.42
CA TYR A 151 -0.25 -15.59 -1.56
C TYR A 151 -0.68 -16.46 -0.39
N TRP A 152 -1.89 -16.27 0.15
CA TRP A 152 -2.37 -17.00 1.33
C TRP A 152 -2.83 -18.41 0.97
N ASP A 153 -3.53 -18.56 -0.15
CA ASP A 153 -4.00 -19.86 -0.67
C ASP A 153 -2.92 -20.58 -1.49
N ASP A 154 -1.81 -19.90 -1.83
CA ASP A 154 -0.70 -20.38 -2.69
C ASP A 154 -1.18 -20.92 -4.04
N ARG A 155 -2.14 -20.24 -4.66
CA ARG A 155 -2.73 -20.61 -5.96
C ARG A 155 -3.15 -19.39 -6.76
N VAL A 156 -3.39 -19.61 -8.05
CA VAL A 156 -4.01 -18.60 -8.91
C VAL A 156 -5.52 -18.63 -8.68
N ARG A 157 -6.09 -17.46 -8.39
CA ARG A 157 -7.54 -17.22 -8.28
C ARG A 157 -8.04 -16.52 -9.52
N PRO A 158 -9.34 -16.66 -9.87
CA PRO A 158 -9.93 -15.91 -10.98
C PRO A 158 -9.98 -14.40 -10.68
N SER A 159 -10.46 -13.61 -11.63
CA SER A 159 -10.76 -12.20 -11.39
C SER A 159 -11.70 -12.03 -10.20
N ILE A 160 -11.43 -11.03 -9.35
CA ILE A 160 -12.33 -10.69 -8.23
C ILE A 160 -13.73 -10.32 -8.72
N LEU A 161 -13.86 -9.81 -9.94
CA LEU A 161 -15.15 -9.49 -10.55
C LEU A 161 -15.96 -10.77 -10.81
N GLU A 162 -15.32 -11.82 -11.31
CA GLU A 162 -15.93 -13.14 -11.50
C GLU A 162 -16.32 -13.79 -10.16
N GLU A 163 -15.41 -13.77 -9.16
CA GLU A 163 -15.66 -14.39 -7.86
C GLU A 163 -16.72 -13.67 -7.02
N SER A 164 -16.75 -12.34 -7.08
CA SER A 164 -17.67 -11.53 -6.27
C SER A 164 -19.09 -11.49 -6.81
N GLY A 165 -19.28 -11.80 -8.10
CA GLY A 165 -20.55 -11.60 -8.78
C GLY A 165 -20.96 -10.13 -8.91
N ALA A 166 -20.02 -9.18 -8.77
CA ALA A 166 -20.28 -7.77 -9.04
C ALA A 166 -20.43 -7.52 -10.53
N ASP A 167 -21.15 -6.44 -10.89
CA ASP A 167 -21.43 -6.11 -12.29
C ASP A 167 -20.27 -5.34 -12.93
N LEU A 168 -19.65 -4.43 -12.14
CA LEU A 168 -18.62 -3.53 -12.63
C LEU A 168 -17.52 -3.38 -11.59
N LEU A 169 -16.26 -3.35 -12.04
CA LEU A 169 -15.11 -3.03 -11.23
C LEU A 169 -14.49 -1.74 -11.74
N LEU A 170 -14.30 -0.76 -10.85
CA LEU A 170 -13.55 0.46 -11.12
C LEU A 170 -12.14 0.35 -10.56
N PHE A 171 -11.11 0.44 -11.41
CA PHE A 171 -9.73 0.35 -11.00
C PHE A 171 -8.99 1.69 -11.13
N GLY A 172 -7.98 1.88 -10.31
CA GLY A 172 -7.23 3.12 -10.29
C GLY A 172 -7.93 4.25 -9.53
N MET A 173 -7.70 5.48 -9.97
CA MET A 173 -8.36 6.67 -9.43
C MET A 173 -9.76 6.78 -10.04
N GLY A 174 -10.77 6.60 -9.23
CA GLY A 174 -12.14 6.33 -9.68
C GLY A 174 -13.05 7.55 -9.83
N GLU A 175 -12.57 8.79 -9.66
CA GLU A 175 -13.42 9.98 -9.61
C GLU A 175 -14.23 10.20 -10.91
N HIS A 176 -13.59 10.06 -12.07
CA HIS A 176 -14.28 10.17 -13.36
C HIS A 176 -15.22 8.99 -13.57
N SER A 177 -14.67 7.77 -13.44
CA SER A 177 -15.40 6.54 -13.74
C SER A 177 -16.66 6.39 -12.88
N ILE A 178 -16.61 6.72 -11.59
CA ILE A 178 -17.80 6.62 -10.73
C ILE A 178 -18.88 7.64 -11.11
N LEU A 179 -18.50 8.83 -11.58
CA LEU A 179 -19.47 9.81 -12.04
C LEU A 179 -20.14 9.41 -13.35
N GLU A 180 -19.40 8.77 -14.27
CA GLU A 180 -19.97 8.22 -15.50
C GLU A 180 -20.96 7.09 -15.18
N VAL A 181 -20.59 6.16 -14.30
CA VAL A 181 -21.47 5.09 -13.80
C VAL A 181 -22.74 5.67 -13.16
N ALA A 182 -22.57 6.63 -12.23
CA ALA A 182 -23.69 7.20 -11.50
C ALA A 182 -24.68 7.94 -12.41
N ARG A 183 -24.19 8.64 -13.43
CA ARG A 183 -25.02 9.30 -14.43
C ARG A 183 -25.75 8.28 -15.30
N GLY A 184 -25.06 7.27 -15.84
CA GLY A 184 -25.67 6.23 -16.64
C GLY A 184 -26.79 5.51 -15.90
N LEU A 185 -26.56 5.10 -14.64
CA LEU A 185 -27.59 4.47 -13.81
C LEU A 185 -28.78 5.39 -13.52
N ARG A 186 -28.53 6.68 -13.25
CA ARG A 186 -29.60 7.69 -13.05
C ARG A 186 -30.42 7.89 -14.32
N ASP A 187 -29.78 7.85 -15.46
CA ASP A 187 -30.41 8.01 -16.77
C ASP A 187 -31.11 6.71 -17.24
N GLY A 188 -31.12 5.66 -16.39
CA GLY A 188 -31.82 4.39 -16.63
C GLY A 188 -31.07 3.37 -17.49
N ILE A 189 -29.78 3.61 -17.75
CA ILE A 189 -28.94 2.66 -18.50
C ILE A 189 -28.65 1.46 -17.59
N PRO A 190 -28.97 0.22 -18.01
CA PRO A 190 -28.61 -0.97 -17.24
C PRO A 190 -27.10 -1.07 -16.98
N VAL A 191 -26.70 -1.50 -15.79
CA VAL A 191 -25.28 -1.58 -15.41
C VAL A 191 -24.45 -2.45 -16.38
N GLY A 192 -25.04 -3.50 -16.94
CA GLY A 192 -24.41 -4.38 -17.93
C GLY A 192 -24.12 -3.72 -19.29
N GLU A 193 -24.74 -2.57 -19.58
CA GLU A 193 -24.52 -1.79 -20.80
C GLU A 193 -23.46 -0.68 -20.60
N LEU A 194 -23.01 -0.43 -19.37
CA LEU A 194 -21.97 0.55 -19.06
C LEU A 194 -20.56 0.01 -19.39
N THR A 195 -20.35 -0.40 -20.63
CA THR A 195 -19.17 -1.13 -21.10
C THR A 195 -18.03 -0.24 -21.62
N GLU A 196 -18.29 1.06 -21.88
CA GLU A 196 -17.33 1.96 -22.51
C GLU A 196 -16.54 2.85 -21.52
N ILE A 197 -16.80 2.71 -20.23
CA ILE A 197 -16.23 3.57 -19.19
C ILE A 197 -14.74 3.26 -18.99
N ARG A 198 -13.88 4.24 -19.18
CA ARG A 198 -12.43 4.11 -18.90
C ARG A 198 -12.20 3.84 -17.42
N GLY A 199 -11.17 3.03 -17.11
CA GLY A 199 -10.86 2.64 -15.72
C GLY A 199 -11.83 1.62 -15.15
N SER A 200 -12.59 0.92 -16.00
CA SER A 200 -13.52 -0.13 -15.58
C SER A 200 -13.14 -1.52 -16.11
N CYS A 201 -13.68 -2.56 -15.44
CA CYS A 201 -13.70 -3.93 -15.92
C CYS A 201 -15.12 -4.47 -15.81
N TYR A 202 -15.53 -5.30 -16.78
CA TYR A 202 -16.82 -5.98 -16.82
C TYR A 202 -16.68 -7.40 -17.37
N MET A 203 -17.70 -8.23 -17.13
CA MET A 203 -17.79 -9.57 -17.70
C MET A 203 -18.78 -9.59 -18.86
N THR A 204 -18.42 -10.25 -19.95
CA THR A 204 -19.28 -10.37 -21.13
C THR A 204 -19.24 -11.78 -21.72
N ALA A 205 -20.13 -12.08 -22.67
CA ALA A 205 -20.06 -13.29 -23.47
C ALA A 205 -18.93 -13.18 -24.52
N PRO A 206 -18.33 -14.29 -24.94
CA PRO A 206 -17.23 -14.28 -25.91
C PRO A 206 -17.54 -13.57 -27.23
N GLU A 207 -18.74 -13.67 -27.72
CA GLU A 207 -19.26 -13.04 -28.96
C GLU A 207 -19.33 -11.51 -28.88
N HIS A 208 -19.39 -10.95 -27.67
CA HIS A 208 -19.40 -9.50 -27.42
C HIS A 208 -18.03 -8.94 -27.06
N THR A 209 -16.97 -9.70 -27.33
CA THR A 209 -15.62 -9.27 -27.03
C THR A 209 -15.18 -8.12 -27.93
N PRO A 210 -14.63 -7.00 -27.38
CA PRO A 210 -14.19 -5.86 -28.18
C PRO A 210 -13.08 -6.22 -29.17
N PHE A 211 -13.21 -5.75 -30.41
CA PHE A 211 -12.19 -5.95 -31.44
C PHE A 211 -10.89 -5.22 -31.14
N GLY A 212 -9.75 -5.83 -31.45
CA GLY A 212 -8.42 -5.23 -31.30
C GLY A 212 -7.90 -5.14 -29.86
N ALA A 213 -8.58 -5.77 -28.90
CA ALA A 213 -8.13 -5.88 -27.53
C ALA A 213 -6.84 -6.72 -27.40
N ALA A 214 -6.01 -6.42 -26.41
CA ALA A 214 -4.87 -7.24 -26.06
C ALA A 214 -5.34 -8.47 -25.27
N GLU A 215 -5.06 -9.67 -25.78
CA GLU A 215 -5.54 -10.90 -25.16
C GLU A 215 -4.50 -11.50 -24.21
N CYS A 216 -4.88 -11.66 -22.94
CA CYS A 216 -4.14 -12.43 -21.95
C CYS A 216 -4.44 -13.93 -22.09
N PRO A 217 -3.46 -14.82 -21.81
CA PRO A 217 -3.77 -16.22 -21.57
C PRO A 217 -4.96 -16.38 -20.62
N SER A 218 -5.83 -17.36 -20.94
CA SER A 218 -7.05 -17.62 -20.17
C SER A 218 -6.75 -17.95 -18.70
N TYR A 219 -7.77 -17.84 -17.84
CA TYR A 219 -7.66 -18.25 -16.43
C TYR A 219 -7.16 -19.70 -16.30
N ALA A 220 -7.69 -20.63 -17.09
CA ALA A 220 -7.23 -22.02 -17.09
C ALA A 220 -5.71 -22.13 -17.45
N GLN A 221 -5.29 -21.45 -18.53
CA GLN A 221 -3.90 -21.47 -18.96
C GLN A 221 -2.94 -20.88 -17.91
N VAL A 222 -3.33 -19.80 -17.21
CA VAL A 222 -2.46 -19.20 -16.19
C VAL A 222 -2.43 -20.02 -14.90
N CYS A 223 -3.42 -20.87 -14.64
CA CYS A 223 -3.40 -21.85 -13.57
C CYS A 223 -2.41 -22.99 -13.85
N GLU A 224 -2.37 -23.46 -15.10
CA GLU A 224 -1.56 -24.62 -15.51
C GLU A 224 -0.10 -24.26 -15.83
N SER A 225 0.16 -23.03 -16.31
CA SER A 225 1.46 -22.65 -16.83
C SER A 225 2.00 -21.36 -16.22
N LYS A 226 3.11 -21.45 -15.49
CA LYS A 226 3.87 -20.30 -14.98
C LYS A 226 4.31 -19.35 -16.11
N LYS A 227 4.67 -19.87 -17.30
CA LYS A 227 5.00 -19.04 -18.48
C LYS A 227 3.79 -18.27 -18.98
N ALA A 228 2.61 -18.90 -19.02
CA ALA A 228 1.37 -18.23 -19.39
C ALA A 228 1.02 -17.12 -18.38
N TYR A 229 1.20 -17.37 -17.08
CA TYR A 229 1.01 -16.36 -16.04
C TYR A 229 1.97 -15.17 -16.22
N ALA A 230 3.27 -15.42 -16.44
CA ALA A 230 4.25 -14.36 -16.68
C ALA A 230 3.92 -13.54 -17.93
N LYS A 231 3.47 -14.19 -19.03
CA LYS A 231 2.98 -13.50 -20.23
C LYS A 231 1.76 -12.62 -19.94
N ALA A 232 0.78 -13.11 -19.17
CA ALA A 232 -0.39 -12.34 -18.77
C ALA A 232 0.01 -11.10 -17.96
N CYS A 233 0.91 -11.24 -16.98
CA CYS A 233 1.44 -10.11 -16.20
C CYS A 233 2.07 -9.04 -17.11
N ARG A 234 2.90 -9.44 -18.06
CA ARG A 234 3.55 -8.51 -19.01
C ARG A 234 2.51 -7.76 -19.82
N ILE A 235 1.50 -8.45 -20.39
CA ILE A 235 0.44 -7.81 -21.18
C ILE A 235 -0.29 -6.77 -20.34
N GLN A 236 -0.68 -7.12 -19.10
CA GLN A 236 -1.37 -6.21 -18.19
C GLN A 236 -0.53 -4.96 -17.87
N TYR A 237 0.77 -5.12 -17.62
CA TYR A 237 1.69 -4.01 -17.36
C TYR A 237 1.90 -3.11 -18.57
N ASP A 238 2.02 -3.68 -19.77
CA ASP A 238 2.23 -2.94 -21.02
C ASP A 238 0.99 -2.11 -21.41
N GLN A 239 -0.20 -2.51 -20.93
CA GLN A 239 -1.46 -1.80 -21.18
C GLN A 239 -1.87 -0.86 -20.02
N GLN A 240 -1.05 -0.72 -18.98
CA GLN A 240 -1.28 0.23 -17.87
C GLN A 240 -0.86 1.66 -18.28
N ASP A 241 -1.39 2.14 -19.40
CA ASP A 241 -1.07 3.43 -20.01
C ASP A 241 -2.36 4.15 -20.37
N GLU A 242 -2.55 5.36 -19.85
CA GLU A 242 -3.74 6.16 -20.11
C GLU A 242 -3.81 6.75 -21.53
N VAL A 243 -2.65 6.84 -22.24
CA VAL A 243 -2.54 7.41 -23.60
C VAL A 243 -2.73 6.33 -24.67
N TYR A 244 -1.97 5.24 -24.60
CA TYR A 244 -1.97 4.17 -25.60
C TYR A 244 -2.40 2.80 -25.11
N GLY A 245 -2.85 2.70 -23.85
CA GLY A 245 -3.39 1.44 -23.32
C GLY A 245 -4.59 0.99 -24.12
N LYS A 246 -4.54 -0.28 -24.56
CA LYS A 246 -5.67 -0.95 -25.20
C LYS A 246 -6.58 -1.58 -24.17
N ARG A 247 -7.77 -1.96 -24.58
CA ARG A 247 -8.56 -2.94 -23.84
C ARG A 247 -7.76 -4.22 -23.66
N VAL A 248 -7.92 -4.86 -22.50
CA VAL A 248 -7.29 -6.14 -22.20
C VAL A 248 -8.38 -7.15 -21.91
N ILE A 249 -8.31 -8.33 -22.53
CA ILE A 249 -9.27 -9.39 -22.32
C ILE A 249 -8.62 -10.64 -21.73
N GLN A 250 -9.40 -11.36 -20.90
CA GLN A 250 -9.01 -12.65 -20.36
C GLN A 250 -10.22 -13.57 -20.24
N ARG A 251 -10.11 -14.78 -20.79
CA ARG A 251 -11.19 -15.77 -20.72
C ARG A 251 -11.25 -16.41 -19.34
N HIS A 252 -12.46 -16.44 -18.75
CA HIS A 252 -12.82 -17.12 -17.50
C HIS A 252 -13.96 -18.12 -17.80
N GLY A 253 -13.61 -19.38 -18.09
CA GLY A 253 -14.59 -20.39 -18.48
C GLY A 253 -15.36 -19.99 -19.74
N SER A 254 -16.68 -19.86 -19.63
CA SER A 254 -17.58 -19.42 -20.70
C SER A 254 -17.71 -17.91 -20.85
N ARG A 255 -17.09 -17.11 -19.96
CA ARG A 255 -17.17 -15.64 -19.95
C ARG A 255 -15.84 -14.99 -20.30
N MET A 256 -15.89 -13.75 -20.74
CA MET A 256 -14.74 -12.90 -21.00
C MET A 256 -14.71 -11.75 -20.00
N LEU A 257 -13.61 -11.63 -19.30
CA LEU A 257 -13.27 -10.39 -18.60
C LEU A 257 -12.76 -9.38 -19.61
N VAL A 258 -13.31 -8.18 -19.61
CA VAL A 258 -12.83 -7.05 -20.39
C VAL A 258 -12.37 -5.96 -19.44
N GLN A 259 -11.12 -5.52 -19.55
CA GLN A 259 -10.62 -4.29 -18.92
C GLN A 259 -10.56 -3.18 -19.96
N ASN A 260 -11.24 -2.09 -19.73
CA ASN A 260 -11.10 -0.86 -20.51
C ASN A 260 -9.74 -0.20 -20.26
N PRO A 261 -9.26 0.71 -21.15
CA PRO A 261 -8.07 1.50 -20.88
C PRO A 261 -8.18 2.22 -19.53
N PRO A 262 -7.05 2.49 -18.85
CA PRO A 262 -7.05 3.25 -17.60
C PRO A 262 -7.80 4.57 -17.75
N ALA A 263 -8.45 5.03 -16.67
CA ALA A 263 -9.01 6.36 -16.62
C ALA A 263 -7.92 7.41 -16.89
N LEU A 264 -8.30 8.51 -17.53
CA LEU A 264 -7.39 9.65 -17.67
C LEU A 264 -7.07 10.23 -16.29
N SER A 265 -5.84 10.63 -16.11
CA SER A 265 -5.44 11.35 -14.90
C SER A 265 -6.20 12.66 -14.78
N LEU A 266 -6.63 13.01 -13.57
CA LEU A 266 -7.29 14.30 -13.31
C LEU A 266 -6.36 15.46 -13.71
N THR A 267 -6.92 16.51 -14.28
CA THR A 267 -6.21 17.77 -14.48
C THR A 267 -5.92 18.43 -13.13
N THR A 268 -5.07 19.46 -13.13
CA THR A 268 -4.80 20.25 -11.90
C THR A 268 -6.09 20.86 -11.36
N GLU A 269 -6.95 21.40 -12.22
CA GLU A 269 -8.22 22.02 -11.83
C GLU A 269 -9.20 21.00 -11.24
N GLU A 270 -9.30 19.82 -11.83
CA GLU A 270 -10.14 18.74 -11.31
C GLU A 270 -9.61 18.22 -9.98
N LEU A 271 -8.29 18.08 -9.87
CA LEU A 271 -7.67 17.65 -8.62
C LEU A 271 -7.86 18.70 -7.53
N ASP A 272 -7.71 19.99 -7.84
CA ASP A 272 -7.98 21.10 -6.94
C ASP A 272 -9.42 21.09 -6.48
N TRP A 273 -10.38 20.84 -7.39
CA TRP A 273 -11.79 20.71 -7.04
C TRP A 273 -12.03 19.54 -6.09
N VAL A 274 -11.48 18.35 -6.34
CA VAL A 274 -11.61 17.20 -5.44
C VAL A 274 -11.13 17.53 -4.03
N TYR A 275 -9.97 18.18 -3.90
CA TYR A 275 -9.41 18.54 -2.59
C TYR A 275 -10.06 19.79 -1.96
N SER A 276 -10.88 20.53 -2.70
CA SER A 276 -11.67 21.63 -2.17
C SER A 276 -12.95 21.21 -1.47
N LEU A 277 -13.42 19.98 -1.69
CA LEU A 277 -14.64 19.44 -1.11
C LEU A 277 -14.63 19.51 0.44
N PRO A 278 -15.81 19.54 1.08
CA PRO A 278 -15.93 19.88 2.50
C PRO A 278 -15.59 18.70 3.43
N TYR A 279 -14.37 18.20 3.36
CA TYR A 279 -13.89 17.15 4.28
C TYR A 279 -13.80 17.71 5.71
N THR A 280 -14.31 16.94 6.67
CA THR A 280 -14.24 17.30 8.10
C THR A 280 -12.86 17.01 8.71
N ARG A 281 -12.03 16.20 8.05
CA ARG A 281 -10.69 15.76 8.44
C ARG A 281 -10.67 15.02 9.78
N THR A 282 -11.73 14.29 10.08
CA THR A 282 -11.84 13.46 11.28
C THR A 282 -12.63 12.18 10.99
N TYR A 283 -12.69 11.29 11.96
CA TYR A 283 -13.52 10.09 11.92
C TYR A 283 -14.95 10.39 12.39
N HIS A 284 -15.88 9.51 12.03
CA HIS A 284 -17.28 9.66 12.42
C HIS A 284 -17.44 9.61 13.96
N PRO A 285 -18.25 10.51 14.59
CA PRO A 285 -18.37 10.63 16.05
C PRO A 285 -18.77 9.34 16.77
N SER A 286 -19.47 8.42 16.10
CA SER A 286 -19.86 7.12 16.68
C SER A 286 -18.67 6.26 17.14
N TYR A 287 -17.45 6.58 16.72
CA TYR A 287 -16.24 5.85 17.12
C TYR A 287 -15.57 6.42 18.37
N GLU A 288 -15.98 7.60 18.85
CA GLU A 288 -15.36 8.26 20.01
C GLU A 288 -15.36 7.36 21.25
N ALA A 289 -16.52 6.79 21.59
CA ALA A 289 -16.65 5.86 22.72
C ALA A 289 -15.84 4.56 22.58
N GLN A 290 -15.36 4.25 21.37
CA GLN A 290 -14.55 3.07 21.08
C GLN A 290 -13.04 3.39 21.05
N GLY A 291 -12.63 4.62 21.34
CA GLY A 291 -11.23 5.10 21.31
C GLY A 291 -10.80 5.71 19.98
N GLY A 292 -11.77 6.16 19.15
CA GLY A 292 -11.51 6.80 17.86
C GLY A 292 -10.93 5.86 16.81
N VAL A 293 -10.32 6.43 15.75
CA VAL A 293 -9.68 5.67 14.66
C VAL A 293 -8.21 6.09 14.58
N PRO A 294 -7.24 5.24 15.01
CA PRO A 294 -5.83 5.63 15.11
C PRO A 294 -5.21 6.12 13.80
N GLY A 295 -5.65 5.59 12.67
CA GLY A 295 -5.13 5.97 11.34
C GLY A 295 -5.26 7.45 11.00
N ILE A 296 -6.14 8.19 11.67
CA ILE A 296 -6.29 9.64 11.45
C ILE A 296 -5.06 10.43 11.91
N ALA A 297 -4.37 9.97 12.95
CA ALA A 297 -3.26 10.69 13.55
C ALA A 297 -2.11 10.95 12.56
N GLU A 298 -1.93 10.06 11.59
CA GLU A 298 -0.88 10.18 10.57
C GLU A 298 -1.22 11.23 9.50
N VAL A 299 -2.51 11.45 9.22
CA VAL A 299 -2.94 12.22 8.05
C VAL A 299 -3.74 13.49 8.39
N GLN A 300 -4.28 13.65 9.59
CA GLN A 300 -5.18 14.73 9.96
C GLN A 300 -4.67 16.11 9.53
N PHE A 301 -3.41 16.40 9.80
CA PHE A 301 -2.75 17.65 9.46
C PHE A 301 -1.69 17.47 8.35
N SER A 302 -1.90 16.51 7.46
CA SER A 302 -1.07 16.28 6.29
C SER A 302 -1.78 16.74 5.03
N ILE A 303 -1.01 17.17 4.03
CA ILE A 303 -1.52 17.68 2.75
C ILE A 303 -0.94 16.81 1.63
N THR A 304 -1.82 16.24 0.83
CA THR A 304 -1.42 15.56 -0.40
C THR A 304 -1.39 16.57 -1.54
N HIS A 305 -0.24 16.75 -2.19
CA HIS A 305 -0.09 17.69 -3.28
C HIS A 305 0.06 17.05 -4.66
N ASN A 306 0.30 15.74 -4.73
CA ASN A 306 0.48 15.01 -5.99
C ASN A 306 -0.12 13.60 -5.90
N ARG A 307 -0.36 13.01 -7.07
CA ARG A 307 -0.70 11.60 -7.28
C ARG A 307 0.15 10.99 -8.37
N GLY A 308 0.20 9.67 -8.42
CA GLY A 308 1.02 8.93 -9.36
C GLY A 308 2.48 8.78 -8.92
N CYS A 309 3.21 7.84 -9.56
CA CYS A 309 4.62 7.60 -9.25
C CYS A 309 5.34 6.97 -10.43
N PHE A 310 6.23 7.70 -11.12
CA PHE A 310 7.05 7.15 -12.20
C PHE A 310 8.25 6.33 -11.72
N GLY A 311 8.49 6.24 -10.41
CA GLY A 311 9.48 5.33 -9.85
C GLY A 311 9.19 3.87 -10.18
N PHE A 312 7.92 3.49 -10.18
CA PHE A 312 7.39 2.22 -10.67
C PHE A 312 8.21 1.00 -10.25
N CYS A 313 8.56 0.93 -8.96
CA CYS A 313 9.26 -0.22 -8.38
C CYS A 313 8.42 -1.49 -8.57
N ASN A 314 9.06 -2.63 -8.87
CA ASN A 314 8.37 -3.86 -9.28
C ASN A 314 7.50 -4.49 -8.18
N PHE A 315 7.75 -4.17 -6.92
CA PHE A 315 6.99 -4.66 -5.75
C PHE A 315 5.87 -3.72 -5.30
N CYS A 316 5.82 -2.48 -5.83
CA CYS A 316 4.94 -1.45 -5.32
C CYS A 316 3.59 -1.41 -6.05
N SER A 317 2.50 -1.51 -5.31
CA SER A 317 1.14 -1.43 -5.84
C SER A 317 0.67 0.01 -6.11
N ILE A 318 1.33 1.02 -5.54
CA ILE A 318 0.89 2.42 -5.66
C ILE A 318 0.83 2.86 -7.12
N ALA A 319 1.88 2.60 -7.90
CA ALA A 319 1.90 2.99 -9.31
C ALA A 319 0.92 2.17 -10.18
N LEU A 320 0.55 0.95 -9.76
CA LEU A 320 -0.50 0.17 -10.41
C LEU A 320 -1.90 0.72 -10.14
N HIS A 321 -2.09 1.33 -8.98
CA HIS A 321 -3.38 1.89 -8.56
C HIS A 321 -3.50 3.35 -8.97
N GLN A 322 -2.49 4.20 -8.73
CA GLN A 322 -2.53 5.64 -9.01
C GLN A 322 -2.00 6.03 -10.39
N GLY A 323 -1.38 5.10 -11.12
CA GLY A 323 -0.72 5.37 -12.38
C GLY A 323 0.74 5.84 -12.24
N ARG A 324 1.42 5.95 -13.39
CA ARG A 324 2.83 6.37 -13.47
C ARG A 324 2.99 7.85 -13.82
N ARG A 325 1.95 8.48 -14.34
CA ARG A 325 1.92 9.92 -14.62
C ARG A 325 1.74 10.67 -13.31
N ILE A 326 2.52 11.72 -13.12
CA ILE A 326 2.36 12.63 -12.00
C ILE A 326 1.29 13.65 -12.34
N THR A 327 0.32 13.78 -11.45
CA THR A 327 -0.66 14.86 -11.44
C THR A 327 -0.53 15.64 -10.15
N VAL A 328 -0.69 16.95 -10.21
CA VAL A 328 -0.41 17.84 -9.10
C VAL A 328 -1.57 18.79 -8.86
N ARG A 329 -1.73 19.18 -7.63
CA ARG A 329 -2.57 20.30 -7.25
C ARG A 329 -1.84 21.62 -7.50
N SER A 330 -2.59 22.67 -7.79
CA SER A 330 -2.04 24.02 -7.80
C SER A 330 -1.49 24.40 -6.42
N GLU A 331 -0.55 25.30 -6.42
CA GLU A 331 0.01 25.82 -5.18
C GLU A 331 -1.07 26.51 -4.33
N GLU A 332 -1.97 27.27 -4.96
CA GLU A 332 -3.09 27.95 -4.33
C GLU A 332 -4.04 26.97 -3.64
N SER A 333 -4.32 25.83 -4.23
CA SER A 333 -5.13 24.78 -3.63
C SER A 333 -4.51 24.25 -2.34
N VAL A 334 -3.20 23.99 -2.36
CA VAL A 334 -2.44 23.51 -1.20
C VAL A 334 -2.41 24.56 -0.07
N ILE A 335 -2.19 25.84 -0.44
CA ILE A 335 -2.18 26.96 0.53
C ILE A 335 -3.55 27.11 1.18
N ARG A 336 -4.63 27.15 0.40
CA ARG A 336 -6.02 27.23 0.96
C ARG A 336 -6.34 26.07 1.90
N GLU A 337 -5.86 24.87 1.61
CA GLU A 337 -6.03 23.74 2.52
C GLU A 337 -5.26 23.93 3.83
N ALA A 338 -4.00 24.40 3.75
CA ALA A 338 -3.21 24.70 4.94
C ALA A 338 -3.86 25.80 5.81
N GLU A 339 -4.42 26.83 5.20
CA GLU A 339 -5.16 27.89 5.91
C GLU A 339 -6.40 27.34 6.63
N ARG A 340 -7.13 26.40 6.02
CA ARG A 340 -8.25 25.69 6.70
C ARG A 340 -7.74 24.82 7.85
N ILE A 341 -6.64 24.10 7.68
CA ILE A 341 -6.02 23.27 8.74
C ILE A 341 -5.63 24.13 9.94
N VAL A 342 -5.08 25.32 9.72
CA VAL A 342 -4.70 26.25 10.81
C VAL A 342 -5.89 26.66 11.69
N GLN A 343 -7.11 26.69 11.13
CA GLN A 343 -8.34 27.04 11.86
C GLN A 343 -8.91 25.85 12.65
N MET A 344 -8.39 24.65 12.49
CA MET A 344 -8.90 23.47 13.21
C MET A 344 -8.57 23.54 14.71
N PRO A 345 -9.53 23.18 15.60
CA PRO A 345 -9.36 23.36 17.05
C PRO A 345 -8.12 22.69 17.65
N ASN A 346 -7.71 21.55 17.11
CA ASN A 346 -6.62 20.74 17.63
C ASN A 346 -5.28 20.99 16.92
N PHE A 347 -5.21 21.96 16.01
CA PHE A 347 -3.98 22.26 15.29
C PHE A 347 -2.97 22.97 16.19
N LYS A 348 -1.79 22.40 16.36
CA LYS A 348 -0.71 22.93 17.22
C LYS A 348 0.40 23.67 16.47
N GLY A 349 0.17 23.97 15.19
CA GLY A 349 1.13 24.67 14.34
C GLY A 349 2.03 23.74 13.50
N TYR A 350 1.75 22.45 13.47
CA TYR A 350 2.57 21.47 12.78
C TYR A 350 1.80 20.84 11.60
N ILE A 351 2.23 21.13 10.37
CA ILE A 351 1.82 20.37 9.20
C ILE A 351 2.72 19.13 9.18
N HIS A 352 2.11 17.96 9.35
CA HIS A 352 2.83 16.69 9.59
C HIS A 352 3.50 16.16 8.33
N ASP A 353 2.91 16.41 7.16
CA ASP A 353 3.46 16.03 5.87
C ASP A 353 2.89 16.91 4.76
N VAL A 354 3.72 17.26 3.80
CA VAL A 354 3.29 17.83 2.51
C VAL A 354 3.85 16.90 1.44
N GLY A 355 3.06 15.91 1.03
CA GLY A 355 3.58 14.79 0.28
C GLY A 355 2.59 14.16 -0.69
N GLY A 356 2.81 12.89 -0.92
CA GLY A 356 2.03 12.04 -1.82
C GLY A 356 2.70 10.66 -1.95
N PRO A 357 2.47 9.90 -3.02
CA PRO A 357 3.15 8.61 -3.23
C PRO A 357 4.68 8.72 -3.21
N THR A 358 5.18 9.85 -3.67
CA THR A 358 6.58 10.30 -3.57
C THR A 358 6.57 11.81 -3.38
N ALA A 359 7.07 12.30 -2.26
CA ALA A 359 6.89 13.68 -1.87
C ALA A 359 7.51 14.69 -2.85
N ASN A 360 8.69 14.38 -3.40
CA ASN A 360 9.41 15.31 -4.27
C ASN A 360 9.09 15.19 -5.76
N PHE A 361 7.95 14.58 -6.12
CA PHE A 361 7.49 14.57 -7.52
C PHE A 361 6.43 15.64 -7.75
N ARG A 362 6.72 16.59 -8.64
CA ARG A 362 5.75 17.62 -9.05
C ARG A 362 5.58 17.73 -10.57
N HIS A 363 6.38 17.01 -11.32
CA HIS A 363 6.33 17.04 -12.78
C HIS A 363 6.32 15.62 -13.34
N PRO A 364 5.78 15.40 -14.55
CA PRO A 364 6.02 14.18 -15.30
C PRO A 364 7.52 13.94 -15.44
N SER A 365 7.92 12.66 -15.52
CA SER A 365 9.36 12.34 -15.66
C SER A 365 10.00 12.92 -16.92
N CYS A 366 9.21 13.09 -17.98
CA CYS A 366 9.62 13.68 -19.26
C CYS A 366 8.38 14.07 -20.07
N GLU A 367 8.54 14.96 -21.05
CA GLU A 367 7.45 15.39 -21.95
C GLU A 367 6.85 14.23 -22.77
N LYS A 368 7.66 13.22 -23.09
CA LYS A 368 7.19 12.05 -23.81
C LYS A 368 6.00 11.37 -23.12
N GLN A 369 5.94 11.36 -21.79
CA GLN A 369 4.81 10.77 -21.06
C GLN A 369 3.47 11.44 -21.38
N LEU A 370 3.48 12.71 -21.74
CA LEU A 370 2.28 13.50 -22.04
C LEU A 370 1.72 13.21 -23.43
N THR A 371 2.59 12.90 -24.39
CA THR A 371 2.24 12.80 -25.82
C THR A 371 2.31 11.38 -26.36
N ALA A 372 3.35 10.63 -25.97
CA ALA A 372 3.65 9.30 -26.47
C ALA A 372 3.48 8.19 -25.41
N GLY A 373 2.85 8.51 -24.26
CA GLY A 373 2.60 7.57 -23.18
C GLY A 373 3.87 7.01 -22.53
N LEU A 374 3.73 5.89 -21.85
CA LEU A 374 4.74 5.29 -21.00
C LEU A 374 5.70 4.39 -21.80
N CYS A 375 6.98 4.41 -21.43
CA CYS A 375 7.95 3.46 -21.99
C CYS A 375 7.66 2.04 -21.48
N LYS A 376 7.48 1.08 -22.40
CA LYS A 376 7.30 -0.34 -22.10
C LYS A 376 8.63 -0.95 -21.65
N GLY A 377 8.62 -1.74 -20.59
CA GLY A 377 9.80 -2.45 -20.08
C GLY A 377 10.94 -1.56 -19.57
N LYS A 378 10.74 -0.23 -19.45
CA LYS A 378 11.77 0.72 -18.98
C LYS A 378 11.33 1.46 -17.73
N LYS A 379 12.30 1.80 -16.90
CA LYS A 379 12.15 2.62 -15.69
C LYS A 379 12.77 3.99 -15.91
N CYS A 380 12.17 5.03 -15.32
CA CYS A 380 12.69 6.40 -15.42
C CYS A 380 13.92 6.64 -14.52
N LEU A 381 14.03 5.87 -13.43
CA LEU A 381 15.03 6.07 -12.37
C LEU A 381 15.93 4.85 -12.12
N ALA A 382 15.71 3.72 -12.82
CA ALA A 382 16.44 2.49 -12.56
C ALA A 382 16.93 1.83 -13.87
N PRO A 383 18.13 1.19 -13.85
CA PRO A 383 19.12 1.16 -12.77
C PRO A 383 19.83 2.52 -12.55
N THR A 384 19.78 3.40 -13.54
CA THR A 384 20.25 4.79 -13.51
C THR A 384 19.19 5.72 -14.09
N PRO A 385 19.19 7.03 -13.75
CA PRO A 385 18.25 7.98 -14.32
C PRO A 385 18.26 7.99 -15.84
N CYS A 386 17.07 8.00 -16.45
CA CYS A 386 16.90 8.08 -17.89
C CYS A 386 17.47 9.39 -18.42
N LYS A 387 18.13 9.38 -19.59
CA LYS A 387 18.67 10.60 -20.23
C LYS A 387 17.60 11.68 -20.53
N GLY A 388 16.35 11.27 -20.70
CA GLY A 388 15.23 12.20 -20.89
C GLY A 388 14.52 12.61 -19.60
N LEU A 389 15.04 12.20 -18.42
CA LEU A 389 14.46 12.58 -17.14
C LEU A 389 14.65 14.08 -16.91
N HIS A 390 13.57 14.76 -16.59
CA HIS A 390 13.60 16.14 -16.11
C HIS A 390 13.45 16.16 -14.59
N ALA A 391 14.52 16.53 -13.88
CA ALA A 391 14.53 16.66 -12.42
C ALA A 391 14.52 18.15 -12.04
N ASP A 392 13.47 18.58 -11.36
CA ASP A 392 13.28 19.96 -10.94
C ASP A 392 12.45 20.02 -9.64
N HIS A 393 12.98 20.70 -8.62
CA HIS A 393 12.32 20.86 -7.33
C HIS A 393 11.91 22.31 -7.02
N ARG A 394 12.08 23.25 -7.96
CA ARG A 394 11.84 24.68 -7.72
C ARG A 394 10.39 24.99 -7.34
N GLU A 395 9.42 24.40 -8.04
CA GLU A 395 8.00 24.60 -7.75
C GLU A 395 7.64 24.02 -6.37
N TYR A 396 8.14 22.81 -6.05
CA TYR A 396 7.90 22.22 -4.74
C TYR A 396 8.50 23.06 -3.60
N LEU A 397 9.71 23.55 -3.81
CA LEU A 397 10.40 24.41 -2.86
C LEU A 397 9.66 25.74 -2.65
N HIS A 398 9.16 26.35 -3.74
CA HIS A 398 8.39 27.59 -3.67
C HIS A 398 7.10 27.39 -2.82
N MET A 399 6.36 26.34 -3.07
CA MET A 399 5.17 25.96 -2.30
C MET A 399 5.51 25.76 -0.81
N LEU A 400 6.58 25.02 -0.48
CA LEU A 400 7.00 24.81 0.90
C LEU A 400 7.38 26.11 1.62
N ARG A 401 8.02 27.05 0.89
CA ARG A 401 8.35 28.39 1.41
C ARG A 401 7.10 29.20 1.73
N ARG A 402 6.06 29.14 0.88
CA ARG A 402 4.77 29.79 1.13
C ARG A 402 4.07 29.18 2.35
N LEU A 403 3.98 27.86 2.45
CA LEU A 403 3.38 27.17 3.59
C LEU A 403 4.01 27.58 4.94
N ARG A 404 5.34 27.74 5.00
CA ARG A 404 6.05 28.20 6.19
C ARG A 404 5.71 29.64 6.61
N LYS A 405 5.19 30.47 5.70
CA LYS A 405 4.82 31.88 5.96
C LYS A 405 3.38 32.02 6.46
N ILE A 406 2.56 30.98 6.41
CA ILE A 406 1.17 31.03 6.87
C ILE A 406 1.15 31.30 8.38
N LYS A 407 0.40 32.34 8.80
CA LYS A 407 0.22 32.66 10.23
C LYS A 407 -0.40 31.46 10.95
N GLY A 408 0.22 31.03 12.05
CA GLY A 408 -0.19 29.84 12.81
C GLY A 408 0.60 28.56 12.46
N VAL A 409 1.30 28.51 11.33
CA VAL A 409 2.19 27.41 10.99
C VAL A 409 3.56 27.63 11.62
N LYS A 410 3.97 26.73 12.51
CA LYS A 410 5.29 26.72 13.16
C LYS A 410 6.32 25.89 12.40
N ARG A 411 5.89 24.75 11.86
CA ARG A 411 6.75 23.82 11.10
C ARG A 411 5.94 23.10 10.01
N VAL A 412 6.62 22.83 8.91
CA VAL A 412 6.12 22.00 7.81
C VAL A 412 7.09 20.85 7.63
N PHE A 413 6.63 19.63 7.86
CA PHE A 413 7.45 18.43 7.71
C PHE A 413 7.19 17.72 6.40
N ILE A 414 8.14 16.93 5.95
CA ILE A 414 8.05 15.99 4.85
C ILE A 414 8.34 14.61 5.45
N ARG A 415 7.31 13.75 5.54
CA ARG A 415 7.38 12.39 6.07
C ARG A 415 7.17 11.33 5.01
N SER A 416 6.46 11.67 3.93
CA SER A 416 6.35 10.84 2.73
C SER A 416 7.73 10.58 2.14
N GLY A 417 7.90 9.43 1.50
CA GLY A 417 9.20 9.02 0.97
C GLY A 417 9.77 10.02 -0.06
N ILE A 418 11.04 10.36 0.12
CA ILE A 418 11.83 11.12 -0.85
C ILE A 418 12.54 10.14 -1.79
N ARG A 419 12.41 10.36 -3.11
CA ARG A 419 13.24 9.70 -4.12
C ARG A 419 14.57 10.44 -4.18
N TYR A 420 15.54 9.90 -3.46
CA TYR A 420 16.90 10.47 -3.39
C TYR A 420 17.63 10.43 -4.73
N ASP A 421 17.36 9.43 -5.56
CA ASP A 421 17.88 9.28 -6.91
C ASP A 421 17.36 10.38 -7.85
N TYR A 422 16.07 10.76 -7.76
CA TYR A 422 15.50 11.89 -8.47
C TYR A 422 16.06 13.23 -7.94
N LEU A 423 16.22 13.33 -6.62
CA LEU A 423 16.82 14.51 -6.00
C LEU A 423 18.27 14.72 -6.43
N MET A 424 19.05 13.63 -6.54
CA MET A 424 20.44 13.69 -6.99
C MET A 424 20.59 13.94 -8.49
N ALA A 425 19.54 13.72 -9.28
CA ALA A 425 19.50 14.05 -10.71
C ALA A 425 19.22 15.55 -10.96
N ASP A 426 18.77 16.30 -9.96
CA ASP A 426 18.62 17.74 -10.03
C ASP A 426 20.00 18.41 -9.83
N PRO A 427 20.47 19.25 -10.76
CA PRO A 427 21.74 19.94 -10.61
C PRO A 427 21.71 21.02 -9.51
N ASP A 428 20.51 21.52 -9.13
CA ASP A 428 20.33 22.49 -8.05
C ASP A 428 20.12 21.79 -6.70
N ASP A 429 21.02 21.99 -5.75
CA ASP A 429 20.92 21.40 -4.43
C ASP A 429 20.16 22.26 -3.39
N THR A 430 19.59 23.38 -3.81
CA THR A 430 18.83 24.30 -2.95
C THR A 430 17.70 23.57 -2.21
N PHE A 431 16.96 22.71 -2.94
CA PHE A 431 15.89 21.91 -2.31
C PHE A 431 16.45 21.01 -1.19
N LEU A 432 17.54 20.27 -1.43
CA LEU A 432 18.14 19.41 -0.41
C LEU A 432 18.59 20.20 0.82
N ARG A 433 19.20 21.37 0.61
CA ARG A 433 19.63 22.24 1.71
C ARG A 433 18.44 22.74 2.55
N GLU A 434 17.36 23.19 1.90
CA GLU A 434 16.16 23.63 2.62
C GLU A 434 15.38 22.48 3.24
N LEU A 435 15.32 21.33 2.60
CA LEU A 435 14.77 20.09 3.17
C LEU A 435 15.43 19.79 4.53
N ILE A 436 16.75 19.72 4.56
CA ILE A 436 17.54 19.48 5.78
C ILE A 436 17.30 20.61 6.79
N ARG A 437 17.30 21.86 6.35
CA ARG A 437 17.20 23.01 7.25
C ARG A 437 15.84 23.14 7.93
N TYR A 438 14.74 22.86 7.22
CA TYR A 438 13.40 23.26 7.63
C TYR A 438 12.38 22.14 7.74
N HIS A 439 12.56 21.01 7.02
CA HIS A 439 11.51 20.03 6.80
C HIS A 439 11.80 18.64 7.38
N VAL A 440 13.02 18.38 7.81
CA VAL A 440 13.41 17.15 8.51
C VAL A 440 13.37 17.37 10.01
N SER A 441 12.64 16.52 10.74
CA SER A 441 12.43 16.65 12.20
C SER A 441 13.48 15.93 13.06
N GLY A 442 14.60 15.47 12.47
CA GLY A 442 15.65 14.66 13.10
C GLY A 442 15.97 13.39 12.33
N GLN A 443 14.97 12.79 11.69
CA GLN A 443 15.16 11.60 10.86
C GLN A 443 14.52 11.80 9.48
N LEU A 444 15.25 11.40 8.42
CA LEU A 444 14.75 11.32 7.06
C LEU A 444 14.71 9.86 6.63
N LYS A 445 13.50 9.39 6.30
CA LYS A 445 13.28 8.02 5.82
C LYS A 445 13.55 7.95 4.33
N VAL A 446 14.38 7.02 3.91
CA VAL A 446 14.72 6.75 2.50
C VAL A 446 14.71 5.25 2.24
N ALA A 447 14.48 4.83 1.01
CA ALA A 447 14.24 3.43 0.70
C ALA A 447 15.25 2.90 -0.33
N PRO A 448 16.51 2.58 0.05
CA PRO A 448 17.45 1.87 -0.81
C PRO A 448 17.03 0.41 -1.08
N GLU A 449 16.32 -0.21 -0.17
CA GLU A 449 15.75 -1.57 -0.18
C GLU A 449 16.80 -2.69 -0.07
N HIS A 450 17.90 -2.64 -0.82
CA HIS A 450 18.98 -3.63 -0.86
C HIS A 450 20.29 -2.98 -1.30
N CYS A 451 21.42 -3.71 -1.24
CA CYS A 451 22.71 -3.24 -1.76
C CYS A 451 23.15 -4.00 -3.02
N ALA A 452 22.80 -5.28 -3.17
CA ALA A 452 23.20 -6.08 -4.31
C ALA A 452 22.50 -5.63 -5.61
N ALA A 453 23.29 -5.30 -6.65
CA ALA A 453 22.79 -4.81 -7.93
C ALA A 453 21.77 -5.76 -8.57
N ALA A 454 22.04 -7.07 -8.59
CA ALA A 454 21.14 -8.07 -9.16
C ALA A 454 19.75 -8.11 -8.48
N VAL A 455 19.67 -7.81 -7.17
CA VAL A 455 18.41 -7.74 -6.43
C VAL A 455 17.70 -6.42 -6.76
N LEU A 456 18.43 -5.31 -6.78
CA LEU A 456 17.91 -3.98 -7.10
C LEU A 456 17.35 -3.91 -8.53
N ASP A 457 17.97 -4.59 -9.49
CA ASP A 457 17.44 -4.74 -10.86
C ASP A 457 16.06 -5.43 -10.84
N LYS A 458 15.92 -6.54 -10.09
CA LYS A 458 14.62 -7.22 -9.95
C LYS A 458 13.59 -6.41 -9.14
N MET A 459 14.03 -5.51 -8.28
CA MET A 459 13.17 -4.54 -7.60
C MET A 459 12.78 -3.36 -8.51
N GLY A 460 13.51 -3.10 -9.59
CA GLY A 460 13.37 -1.89 -10.41
C GLY A 460 13.79 -0.64 -9.64
N LYS A 461 14.91 -0.73 -8.90
CA LYS A 461 15.48 0.33 -8.07
C LYS A 461 16.85 0.76 -8.61
N PRO A 462 17.30 1.99 -8.32
CA PRO A 462 18.68 2.39 -8.62
C PRO A 462 19.68 1.53 -7.84
N HIS A 463 20.87 1.38 -8.38
CA HIS A 463 21.96 0.72 -7.68
C HIS A 463 22.41 1.49 -6.43
N ILE A 464 23.10 0.81 -5.52
CA ILE A 464 23.38 1.32 -4.16
C ILE A 464 24.28 2.57 -4.15
N GLU A 465 25.07 2.78 -5.22
CA GLU A 465 25.94 3.93 -5.39
C GLU A 465 25.17 5.26 -5.36
N ALA A 466 23.94 5.26 -5.89
CA ALA A 466 23.06 6.43 -5.85
C ALA A 466 22.68 6.80 -4.38
N TYR A 467 22.44 5.77 -3.56
CA TYR A 467 22.19 5.98 -2.13
C TYR A 467 23.43 6.49 -1.39
N LEU A 468 24.59 5.88 -1.65
CA LEU A 468 25.84 6.30 -1.00
C LEU A 468 26.22 7.74 -1.37
N ALA A 469 26.06 8.14 -2.61
CA ALA A 469 26.26 9.51 -3.06
C ALA A 469 25.31 10.49 -2.34
N PHE A 470 24.03 10.13 -2.23
CA PHE A 470 23.04 10.92 -1.47
C PHE A 470 23.39 10.98 0.01
N GLN A 471 23.73 9.86 0.65
CA GLN A 471 24.11 9.76 2.05
C GLN A 471 25.29 10.69 2.37
N LYS A 472 26.34 10.64 1.55
CA LYS A 472 27.51 11.51 1.70
C LYS A 472 27.09 12.99 1.65
N LYS A 473 26.37 13.40 0.63
CA LYS A 473 25.92 14.80 0.45
C LYS A 473 24.99 15.24 1.61
N PHE A 474 24.10 14.37 2.06
CA PHE A 474 23.20 14.65 3.18
C PHE A 474 23.98 14.95 4.47
N TYR A 475 24.96 14.11 4.84
CA TYR A 475 25.74 14.31 6.07
C TYR A 475 26.72 15.48 5.97
N GLU A 476 27.29 15.76 4.79
CA GLU A 476 28.12 16.96 4.56
C GLU A 476 27.30 18.24 4.82
N ILE A 477 26.09 18.33 4.27
CA ILE A 477 25.21 19.49 4.45
C ILE A 477 24.74 19.59 5.91
N THR A 478 24.31 18.48 6.52
CA THR A 478 23.84 18.43 7.90
C THR A 478 24.92 18.89 8.87
N LYS A 479 26.15 18.39 8.70
CA LYS A 479 27.32 18.80 9.49
C LYS A 479 27.64 20.28 9.28
N GLY A 480 27.62 20.75 8.04
CA GLY A 480 27.86 22.18 7.71
C GLY A 480 26.82 23.13 8.31
N MET A 481 25.61 22.62 8.63
CA MET A 481 24.56 23.38 9.30
C MET A 481 24.53 23.22 10.83
N GLY A 482 25.43 22.43 11.39
CA GLY A 482 25.48 22.16 12.84
C GLY A 482 24.23 21.41 13.35
N LYS A 483 23.64 20.51 12.52
CA LYS A 483 22.43 19.77 12.87
C LYS A 483 22.73 18.31 13.16
N GLU A 484 21.97 17.75 14.09
CA GLU A 484 21.95 16.31 14.38
C GLU A 484 20.74 15.69 13.70
N GLN A 485 20.92 15.18 12.47
CA GLN A 485 19.89 14.52 11.69
C GLN A 485 20.43 13.23 11.09
N TYR A 486 19.56 12.23 10.96
CA TYR A 486 19.94 10.87 10.59
C TYR A 486 19.09 10.36 9.43
N LEU A 487 19.70 9.58 8.54
CA LEU A 487 19.00 8.80 7.55
C LEU A 487 18.52 7.49 8.16
N VAL A 488 17.26 7.14 7.88
CA VAL A 488 16.67 5.85 8.26
C VAL A 488 16.39 5.07 6.99
N PRO A 489 17.31 4.15 6.59
CA PRO A 489 17.11 3.35 5.38
C PRO A 489 16.08 2.25 5.60
N TYR A 490 15.08 2.20 4.72
CA TYR A 490 14.19 1.04 4.61
C TYR A 490 14.88 -0.05 3.78
N LEU A 491 14.83 -1.27 4.31
CA LEU A 491 15.47 -2.43 3.74
C LEU A 491 14.48 -3.60 3.69
N MET A 492 14.57 -4.39 2.63
CA MET A 492 13.66 -5.50 2.36
C MET A 492 14.43 -6.82 2.22
N SER A 493 14.02 -7.84 2.99
CA SER A 493 14.51 -9.20 2.82
C SER A 493 13.60 -10.02 1.90
N SER A 494 14.15 -11.10 1.37
CA SER A 494 13.39 -12.15 0.70
C SER A 494 12.64 -11.73 -0.58
N HIS A 495 13.07 -10.63 -1.23
CA HIS A 495 12.56 -10.26 -2.56
C HIS A 495 13.02 -11.26 -3.62
N PRO A 496 12.24 -11.54 -4.68
CA PRO A 496 12.72 -12.29 -5.84
C PRO A 496 14.07 -11.75 -6.35
N GLY A 497 15.04 -12.64 -6.58
CA GLY A 497 16.43 -12.29 -6.87
C GLY A 497 17.34 -12.27 -5.63
N SER A 498 16.81 -12.19 -4.41
CA SER A 498 17.62 -12.18 -3.19
C SER A 498 18.05 -13.59 -2.79
N THR A 499 19.25 -13.98 -3.22
CA THR A 499 19.92 -15.21 -2.76
C THR A 499 20.42 -15.06 -1.33
N LEU A 500 20.80 -16.18 -0.69
CA LEU A 500 21.40 -16.11 0.64
C LEU A 500 22.75 -15.37 0.63
N GLN A 501 23.51 -15.46 -0.48
CA GLN A 501 24.74 -14.68 -0.67
C GLN A 501 24.46 -13.19 -0.73
N ALA A 502 23.45 -12.75 -1.49
CA ALA A 502 23.03 -11.35 -1.56
C ALA A 502 22.57 -10.82 -0.19
N ALA A 503 21.89 -11.66 0.61
CA ALA A 503 21.49 -11.30 1.96
C ALA A 503 22.70 -11.15 2.92
N VAL A 504 23.75 -11.99 2.76
CA VAL A 504 25.00 -11.83 3.50
C VAL A 504 25.74 -10.57 3.05
N GLU A 505 25.78 -10.27 1.75
CA GLU A 505 26.35 -9.04 1.21
C GLU A 505 25.68 -7.81 1.84
N LEU A 506 24.34 -7.82 1.96
CA LEU A 506 23.59 -6.76 2.61
C LEU A 506 23.97 -6.64 4.10
N ALA A 507 24.13 -7.74 4.83
CA ALA A 507 24.56 -7.70 6.23
C ALA A 507 25.96 -7.11 6.39
N VAL A 508 26.90 -7.46 5.50
CA VAL A 508 28.25 -6.88 5.48
C VAL A 508 28.21 -5.39 5.17
N PHE A 509 27.42 -5.01 4.16
CA PHE A 509 27.20 -3.59 3.83
C PHE A 509 26.66 -2.80 5.02
N LEU A 510 25.66 -3.31 5.74
CA LEU A 510 25.10 -2.66 6.92
C LEU A 510 26.15 -2.47 8.02
N LYS A 511 27.01 -3.47 8.23
CA LYS A 511 28.11 -3.37 9.18
C LYS A 511 29.11 -2.28 8.78
N GLN A 512 29.56 -2.29 7.51
CA GLN A 512 30.51 -1.31 6.99
C GLN A 512 29.98 0.13 7.06
N GLN A 513 28.65 0.31 6.86
CA GLN A 513 27.98 1.61 6.94
C GLN A 513 27.53 1.97 8.36
N HIS A 514 27.82 1.14 9.37
CA HIS A 514 27.38 1.33 10.77
C HIS A 514 25.85 1.51 10.89
N ILE A 515 25.08 0.83 10.04
CA ILE A 515 23.61 0.88 10.02
C ILE A 515 23.06 -0.28 10.84
N HIS A 516 22.24 0.03 11.85
CA HIS A 516 21.56 -0.96 12.68
C HIS A 516 20.03 -0.79 12.52
N PRO A 517 19.40 -1.43 11.52
CA PRO A 517 17.98 -1.25 11.27
C PRO A 517 17.13 -1.84 12.40
N GLU A 518 16.32 -1.00 13.04
CA GLU A 518 15.36 -1.44 14.06
C GLU A 518 14.17 -2.13 13.42
N GLN A 519 13.69 -1.59 12.31
CA GLN A 519 12.58 -2.13 11.52
C GLN A 519 13.10 -2.69 10.19
N VAL A 520 12.72 -3.91 9.90
CA VAL A 520 13.01 -4.59 8.63
C VAL A 520 11.73 -5.14 8.03
N GLN A 521 11.63 -5.11 6.72
CA GLN A 521 10.49 -5.61 5.99
C GLN A 521 10.85 -6.89 5.25
N ASP A 522 9.97 -7.88 5.31
CA ASP A 522 10.03 -9.01 4.39
C ASP A 522 9.23 -8.67 3.14
N PHE A 523 9.68 -9.13 1.99
CA PHE A 523 8.91 -9.01 0.77
C PHE A 523 7.51 -9.60 0.96
N TYR A 524 6.51 -8.79 0.61
CA TYR A 524 5.11 -9.16 0.71
C TYR A 524 4.53 -9.33 -0.71
N PRO A 525 4.19 -10.56 -1.15
CA PRO A 525 3.63 -10.78 -2.48
C PRO A 525 2.25 -10.11 -2.63
N THR A 526 2.25 -8.88 -3.12
CA THR A 526 1.02 -8.11 -3.37
C THR A 526 0.49 -8.43 -4.76
N PRO A 527 -0.78 -8.84 -4.92
CA PRO A 527 -1.35 -9.20 -6.22
C PRO A 527 -1.13 -8.13 -7.28
N GLY A 528 -0.96 -8.54 -8.54
CA GLY A 528 -0.79 -7.65 -9.68
C GLY A 528 0.61 -7.05 -9.84
N THR A 529 1.52 -7.13 -8.86
CA THR A 529 2.87 -6.58 -8.98
C THR A 529 3.82 -7.50 -9.76
N LEU A 530 4.80 -6.94 -10.48
CA LEU A 530 5.83 -7.73 -11.20
C LEU A 530 6.64 -8.61 -10.24
N SER A 531 6.94 -8.12 -9.04
CA SER A 531 7.65 -8.90 -8.03
C SER A 531 6.83 -10.10 -7.56
N THR A 532 5.52 -9.99 -7.47
CA THR A 532 4.64 -11.13 -7.16
C THR A 532 4.56 -12.11 -8.33
N CYS A 533 4.58 -11.60 -9.57
CA CYS A 533 4.71 -12.44 -10.74
C CYS A 533 6.01 -13.26 -10.69
N MET A 534 7.16 -12.62 -10.46
CA MET A 534 8.45 -13.31 -10.31
C MET A 534 8.43 -14.30 -9.13
N PHE A 535 7.82 -13.93 -8.02
CA PHE A 535 7.70 -14.80 -6.82
C PHE A 535 6.96 -16.10 -7.12
N TYR A 536 5.84 -16.01 -7.83
CA TYR A 536 5.03 -17.17 -8.17
C TYR A 536 5.65 -18.00 -9.30
N THR A 537 6.06 -17.32 -10.39
CA THR A 537 6.48 -17.99 -11.60
C THR A 537 7.94 -18.43 -11.59
N GLU A 538 8.80 -17.79 -10.78
CA GLU A 538 10.26 -17.90 -10.83
C GLU A 538 10.84 -17.47 -12.20
N LEU A 539 10.11 -16.61 -12.91
CA LEU A 539 10.48 -16.05 -14.20
C LEU A 539 10.40 -14.53 -14.18
N ASP A 540 11.31 -13.87 -14.85
CA ASP A 540 11.18 -12.46 -15.18
C ASP A 540 10.15 -12.30 -16.31
N PRO A 541 9.04 -11.57 -16.12
CA PRO A 541 7.98 -11.50 -17.12
C PRO A 541 8.37 -10.78 -18.42
N TYR A 542 9.48 -10.04 -18.45
CA TYR A 542 9.97 -9.38 -19.67
C TYR A 542 11.00 -10.19 -20.44
N THR A 543 11.93 -10.85 -19.75
CA THR A 543 12.99 -11.65 -20.40
C THR A 543 12.66 -13.13 -20.46
N MET A 544 11.73 -13.61 -19.66
CA MET A 544 11.41 -15.03 -19.44
C MET A 544 12.57 -15.85 -18.87
N GLU A 545 13.60 -15.20 -18.36
CA GLU A 545 14.72 -15.85 -17.69
C GLU A 545 14.35 -16.27 -16.27
N PRO A 546 14.97 -17.34 -15.75
CA PRO A 546 14.75 -17.77 -14.37
C PRO A 546 15.16 -16.70 -13.36
N VAL A 547 14.37 -16.56 -12.29
CA VAL A 547 14.62 -15.70 -11.16
C VAL A 547 14.64 -16.54 -9.89
N TYR A 548 15.70 -16.42 -9.12
CA TYR A 548 15.79 -17.06 -7.82
C TYR A 548 14.72 -16.48 -6.86
N VAL A 549 14.04 -17.34 -6.10
CA VAL A 549 13.02 -16.93 -5.13
C VAL A 549 13.22 -17.67 -3.81
N PRO A 550 13.46 -16.96 -2.70
CA PRO A 550 13.51 -17.57 -1.37
C PRO A 550 12.11 -18.01 -0.94
N LYS A 551 11.82 -19.31 -1.04
CA LYS A 551 10.46 -19.83 -0.77
C LYS A 551 10.29 -20.40 0.62
N THR A 552 11.34 -21.05 1.16
CA THR A 552 11.21 -21.73 2.45
C THR A 552 11.13 -20.76 3.63
N PRO A 553 10.29 -21.04 4.63
CA PRO A 553 10.22 -20.22 5.83
C PRO A 553 11.57 -20.07 6.55
N GLU A 554 12.39 -21.13 6.52
CA GLU A 554 13.73 -21.14 7.09
C GLU A 554 14.65 -20.13 6.41
N GLU A 555 14.70 -20.14 5.07
CA GLU A 555 15.53 -19.21 4.33
C GLU A 555 15.08 -17.76 4.51
N LYS A 556 13.78 -17.50 4.47
CA LYS A 556 13.23 -16.16 4.76
C LYS A 556 13.62 -15.69 6.16
N ALA A 557 13.55 -16.58 7.16
CA ALA A 557 13.98 -16.28 8.53
C ALA A 557 15.48 -15.97 8.60
N MET A 558 16.33 -16.71 7.88
CA MET A 558 17.77 -16.44 7.78
C MET A 558 18.06 -15.08 7.14
N GLN A 559 17.45 -14.77 5.99
CA GLN A 559 17.62 -13.48 5.32
C GLN A 559 17.18 -12.32 6.19
N ARG A 560 16.04 -12.46 6.88
CA ARG A 560 15.57 -11.45 7.84
C ARG A 560 16.53 -11.29 9.03
N ALA A 561 17.04 -12.38 9.58
CA ALA A 561 17.98 -12.36 10.70
C ALA A 561 19.29 -11.64 10.33
N LEU A 562 19.78 -11.80 9.09
CA LEU A 562 20.96 -11.12 8.57
C LEU A 562 20.81 -9.60 8.55
N LEU A 563 19.61 -9.05 8.28
CA LEU A 563 19.34 -7.61 8.39
C LEU A 563 19.50 -7.06 9.81
N GLN A 564 19.28 -7.91 10.81
CA GLN A 564 19.43 -7.57 12.23
C GLN A 564 20.46 -8.48 12.92
N TYR A 565 21.59 -8.71 12.25
CA TYR A 565 22.66 -9.63 12.70
C TYR A 565 23.19 -9.31 14.09
N PHE A 566 23.17 -8.05 14.48
CA PHE A 566 23.65 -7.53 15.78
C PHE A 566 22.71 -7.90 16.96
N GLN A 567 21.49 -8.36 16.70
CA GLN A 567 20.54 -8.74 17.74
C GLN A 567 20.86 -10.13 18.32
N PRO A 568 21.03 -10.30 19.65
CA PRO A 568 21.37 -11.60 20.26
C PRO A 568 20.40 -12.74 19.91
N ARG A 569 19.11 -12.41 19.79
CA ARG A 569 18.06 -13.38 19.42
C ARG A 569 18.23 -13.98 18.01
N ASN A 570 18.95 -13.29 17.13
CA ASN A 570 19.17 -13.72 15.76
C ASN A 570 20.47 -14.55 15.59
N LYS A 571 21.30 -14.66 16.63
CA LYS A 571 22.64 -15.30 16.56
C LYS A 571 22.61 -16.68 15.91
N VAL A 572 21.69 -17.55 16.31
CA VAL A 572 21.58 -18.91 15.79
C VAL A 572 21.25 -18.93 14.29
N LEU A 573 20.29 -18.10 13.85
CA LEU A 573 19.91 -18.00 12.44
C LEU A 573 21.02 -17.38 11.60
N VAL A 574 21.73 -16.37 12.11
CA VAL A 574 22.86 -15.74 11.42
C VAL A 574 24.01 -16.73 11.24
N LEU A 575 24.36 -17.51 12.27
CA LEU A 575 25.36 -18.56 12.18
C LEU A 575 24.98 -19.63 11.15
N ALA A 576 23.72 -20.08 11.15
CA ALA A 576 23.21 -21.03 10.17
C ALA A 576 23.27 -20.45 8.74
N ALA A 577 22.87 -19.21 8.56
CA ALA A 577 22.92 -18.51 7.28
C ALA A 577 24.34 -18.39 6.74
N LEU A 578 25.31 -17.97 7.58
CA LEU A 578 26.71 -17.83 7.18
C LEU A 578 27.34 -19.18 6.84
N LYS A 579 27.07 -20.23 7.62
CA LYS A 579 27.53 -21.60 7.33
C LYS A 579 26.97 -22.09 5.99
N LYS A 580 25.67 -21.89 5.73
CA LYS A 580 24.99 -22.30 4.48
C LYS A 580 25.45 -21.50 3.27
N ALA A 581 25.76 -20.22 3.44
CA ALA A 581 26.32 -19.35 2.41
C ALA A 581 27.84 -19.54 2.19
N GLY A 582 28.50 -20.43 2.93
CA GLY A 582 29.95 -20.67 2.81
C GLY A 582 30.82 -19.52 3.38
N ARG A 583 30.23 -18.56 4.12
CA ARG A 583 30.90 -17.35 4.64
C ARG A 583 31.30 -17.50 6.10
N ARG A 584 32.05 -18.58 6.41
CA ARG A 584 32.58 -18.83 7.77
C ARG A 584 33.60 -17.78 8.21
N ASP A 585 34.22 -17.07 7.28
CA ASP A 585 35.11 -15.92 7.50
C ASP A 585 34.43 -14.80 8.29
N LEU A 586 33.10 -14.69 8.23
CA LEU A 586 32.30 -13.69 8.97
C LEU A 586 31.87 -14.14 10.38
N ILE A 587 32.30 -15.33 10.81
CA ILE A 587 32.07 -15.87 12.16
C ILE A 587 33.35 -15.74 12.99
N GLY A 588 33.34 -14.88 14.00
CA GLY A 588 34.50 -14.63 14.84
C GLY A 588 34.33 -13.39 15.70
N THR A 589 35.43 -12.95 16.32
CA THR A 589 35.50 -11.74 17.15
C THR A 589 36.24 -10.58 16.44
N GLY A 590 36.69 -10.81 15.21
CA GLY A 590 37.38 -9.78 14.41
C GLY A 590 36.46 -8.65 13.96
N PRO A 591 37.02 -7.51 13.54
CA PRO A 591 36.26 -6.31 13.16
C PRO A 591 35.30 -6.56 11.97
N ASP A 592 35.64 -7.48 11.08
CA ASP A 592 34.82 -7.81 9.91
C ASP A 592 33.76 -8.89 10.18
N CYS A 593 33.84 -9.60 11.32
CA CYS A 593 32.91 -10.66 11.67
C CYS A 593 31.54 -10.12 12.05
N LEU A 594 30.46 -10.74 11.53
CA LEU A 594 29.08 -10.36 11.85
C LEU A 594 28.62 -10.89 13.20
N VAL A 595 29.11 -12.08 13.61
CA VAL A 595 28.65 -12.78 14.82
C VAL A 595 29.77 -13.60 15.44
N ALA A 596 29.83 -13.62 16.77
CA ALA A 596 30.77 -14.48 17.49
C ALA A 596 30.36 -15.97 17.33
N PRO A 597 31.35 -16.89 17.34
CA PRO A 597 31.06 -18.33 17.25
C PRO A 597 30.15 -18.82 18.40
N GLU A 598 29.57 -19.98 18.21
CA GLU A 598 28.86 -20.67 19.31
C GLU A 598 29.84 -20.94 20.44
N GLU A 599 29.49 -20.57 21.66
CA GLU A 599 30.26 -21.03 22.82
C GLU A 599 30.11 -22.55 22.88
N PRO A 600 31.23 -23.29 23.03
CA PRO A 600 31.14 -24.72 23.26
C PRO A 600 30.24 -24.93 24.47
N ALA A 601 29.25 -25.81 24.34
CA ALA A 601 28.38 -26.16 25.46
C ALA A 601 29.27 -26.41 26.67
N ARG A 602 29.13 -25.63 27.74
CA ARG A 602 29.85 -25.89 28.99
C ARG A 602 29.52 -27.33 29.37
N ARG A 603 30.48 -28.24 29.22
CA ARG A 603 30.38 -29.58 29.79
C ARG A 603 30.21 -29.38 31.30
N ILE A 604 28.98 -29.55 31.80
CA ILE A 604 28.74 -29.66 33.23
C ILE A 604 29.57 -30.87 33.68
N PRO A 605 30.57 -30.68 34.59
CA PRO A 605 31.36 -31.79 35.03
C PRO A 605 30.41 -32.84 35.64
N ALA A 606 30.66 -34.10 35.33
CA ALA A 606 29.82 -35.24 35.79
C ALA A 606 29.75 -35.43 37.33
N ALA A 607 30.42 -34.56 38.10
CA ALA A 607 30.52 -34.66 39.56
C ALA A 607 29.26 -34.23 40.34
N ASP A 608 28.27 -33.61 39.71
CA ASP A 608 27.10 -33.07 40.45
C ASP A 608 25.80 -33.91 40.25
N ARG A 609 25.93 -35.12 39.64
CA ARG A 609 24.76 -35.99 39.45
C ARG A 609 24.44 -36.92 40.64
N THR A 610 25.27 -36.90 41.69
CA THR A 610 25.14 -37.81 42.85
C THR A 610 24.52 -37.19 44.11
N ARG A 611 24.21 -35.91 44.13
CA ARG A 611 23.63 -35.24 45.32
C ARG A 611 22.13 -34.96 45.28
N SER A 612 21.39 -35.28 44.23
CA SER A 612 19.95 -34.95 44.16
C SER A 612 19.01 -36.17 44.34
N ARG A 613 19.50 -37.30 44.90
CA ARG A 613 18.67 -38.50 45.10
C ARG A 613 18.38 -38.89 46.57
N LYS A 614 18.60 -38.00 47.54
CA LYS A 614 18.30 -38.34 48.97
C LYS A 614 17.26 -37.45 49.67
N ASP A 615 16.62 -36.48 49.06
CA ASP A 615 15.59 -35.65 49.71
C ASP A 615 14.18 -35.74 49.09
N GLY A 616 13.85 -36.87 48.49
CA GLY A 616 12.58 -37.12 47.81
C GLY A 616 11.62 -38.06 48.57
N GLN A 617 11.65 -38.09 49.94
CA GLN A 617 10.68 -38.86 50.69
C GLN A 617 10.37 -38.22 52.05
N LYS A 618 9.48 -37.25 52.08
CA LYS A 618 8.61 -36.86 53.21
C LYS A 618 7.84 -35.62 52.81
N TRP A 619 6.66 -35.78 52.29
CA TRP A 619 5.49 -34.91 52.45
C TRP A 619 4.31 -35.53 51.72
N ARG A 620 3.72 -36.51 52.37
CA ARG A 620 2.32 -36.91 52.15
C ARG A 620 1.68 -37.07 53.52
N LYS A 621 0.71 -36.23 53.85
CA LYS A 621 -0.49 -36.37 54.65
C LYS A 621 -0.78 -35.11 55.45
N GLY A 622 -1.96 -34.59 55.26
CA GLY A 622 -2.55 -33.52 56.08
C GLY A 622 -3.71 -32.84 55.35
N LYS A 623 -4.82 -33.58 55.29
CA LYS A 623 -6.23 -33.19 55.53
C LYS A 623 -6.66 -31.74 55.22
N GLY A 624 -7.72 -31.71 54.44
CA GLY A 624 -8.61 -30.62 54.16
C GLY A 624 -9.32 -30.05 55.39
N THR A 625 -9.89 -28.88 55.17
CA THR A 625 -11.20 -28.44 55.71
C THR A 625 -11.65 -27.20 54.96
N ASP A 626 -12.78 -27.36 54.47
CA ASP A 626 -13.89 -26.45 54.16
C ASP A 626 -13.85 -25.10 54.89
N ARG A 627 -14.15 -23.99 54.18
CA ARG A 627 -15.09 -22.94 54.66
C ARG A 627 -15.47 -21.94 53.58
N ARG A 628 -16.77 -21.96 53.35
CA ARG A 628 -17.60 -20.96 52.68
C ARG A 628 -17.41 -19.54 53.26
N GLY A 629 -17.66 -18.52 52.43
CA GLY A 629 -18.37 -17.34 52.95
C GLY A 629 -17.98 -15.99 52.33
N LYS A 630 -18.84 -15.50 51.45
CA LYS A 630 -19.35 -14.12 51.31
C LYS A 630 -18.37 -12.92 51.40
N ARG A 631 -18.14 -12.18 50.34
CA ARG A 631 -18.90 -10.93 49.96
C ARG A 631 -18.53 -10.48 48.57
#